data_457b77578f9daeba3f47ba96fecca2db
#
_entry.id   457b77578f9daeba3f47ba96fecca2db
#
_cell.length_a   1.000
_cell.length_b   1.000
_cell.length_c   1.000
_cell.angle_alpha   90.00
_cell.angle_beta   90.00
_cell.angle_gamma   90.00
#
_symmetry.space_group_name_H-M   'P 1'
#
loop_
_entity.id
_entity.type
_entity.pdbx_description
1 polymer ?
#
loop_
_entity_poly.entity_id
_entity_poly.type
_entity_poly.pdbx_seq_one_letter_code
_entity_poly.pdbx_strand_id
1 'polypeptide(L)'
;MTRHNAGFITADEYAKSRGVRIDRLKFHALTGEAEVNGEKLFLMKPQTYMNESGKAVHEAMSFYKVPLDHVLVISDDVTLDVGRIRIRRSGSAGGHNGLKDIIAKCGGEGFPRIKLGVGKPEYEMIDWVLSAFRDKDAEEIFAAAKKACDAVEEIVKSGVDKAMNDYNR
;
A
#
# COMPACT_ATOMS: atom_id res chain seq x y z
N MET A 1 1.37 -13.96 -9.76
CA MET A 1 1.31 -12.95 -8.68
C MET A 1 2.65 -12.94 -7.96
N THR A 2 3.28 -11.79 -7.81
CA THR A 2 4.63 -11.66 -7.24
C THR A 2 4.58 -10.94 -5.89
N ARG A 3 5.70 -11.02 -5.13
CA ARG A 3 5.83 -10.34 -3.83
C ARG A 3 5.63 -8.83 -3.95
N HIS A 4 6.04 -8.22 -5.05
CA HIS A 4 5.86 -6.79 -5.30
C HIS A 4 4.39 -6.39 -5.49
N ASN A 5 3.49 -7.35 -5.74
CA ASN A 5 2.07 -7.10 -5.90
C ASN A 5 1.28 -7.08 -4.57
N ALA A 6 1.95 -7.20 -3.43
CA ALA A 6 1.28 -7.25 -2.12
C ALA A 6 0.37 -6.04 -1.89
N GLY A 7 0.83 -4.85 -2.25
CA GLY A 7 0.01 -3.63 -2.18
C GLY A 7 -1.21 -3.67 -3.09
N PHE A 8 -1.05 -4.15 -4.32
CA PHE A 8 -2.14 -4.27 -5.28
C PHE A 8 -3.17 -5.32 -4.85
N ILE A 9 -2.70 -6.45 -4.30
CA ILE A 9 -3.58 -7.47 -3.72
C ILE A 9 -4.44 -6.86 -2.63
N THR A 10 -3.84 -6.08 -1.75
CA THR A 10 -4.57 -5.42 -0.65
C THR A 10 -5.59 -4.43 -1.18
N ALA A 11 -5.23 -3.61 -2.17
CA ALA A 11 -6.14 -2.67 -2.79
C ALA A 11 -7.34 -3.38 -3.42
N ASP A 12 -7.11 -4.48 -4.13
CA ASP A 12 -8.17 -5.26 -4.75
C ASP A 12 -9.08 -5.93 -3.70
N GLU A 13 -8.52 -6.48 -2.63
CA GLU A 13 -9.30 -7.05 -1.52
C GLU A 13 -10.14 -5.97 -0.83
N TYR A 14 -9.58 -4.79 -0.63
CA TYR A 14 -10.31 -3.66 -0.05
C TYR A 14 -11.49 -3.25 -0.94
N ALA A 15 -11.25 -3.07 -2.23
CA ALA A 15 -12.30 -2.72 -3.19
C ALA A 15 -13.43 -3.76 -3.19
N LYS A 16 -13.06 -5.03 -3.21
CA LYS A 16 -14.01 -6.14 -3.15
C LYS A 16 -14.85 -6.10 -1.88
N SER A 17 -14.24 -5.85 -0.72
CA SER A 17 -14.93 -5.76 0.56
C SER A 17 -15.93 -4.60 0.62
N ARG A 18 -15.70 -3.55 -0.15
CA ARG A 18 -16.56 -2.36 -0.23
C ARG A 18 -17.51 -2.39 -1.42
N GLY A 19 -17.48 -3.45 -2.25
CA GLY A 19 -18.33 -3.57 -3.42
C GLY A 19 -18.03 -2.57 -4.54
N VAL A 20 -16.79 -2.11 -4.62
CA VAL A 20 -16.32 -1.14 -5.63
C VAL A 20 -15.26 -1.75 -6.53
N ARG A 21 -14.99 -1.10 -7.66
CA ARG A 21 -14.00 -1.55 -8.63
C ARG A 21 -12.88 -0.52 -8.76
N ILE A 22 -11.65 -1.01 -8.98
CA ILE A 22 -10.49 -0.18 -9.30
C ILE A 22 -10.20 -0.40 -10.79
N ASP A 23 -11.00 0.20 -11.65
CA ASP A 23 -10.97 -0.06 -13.09
C ASP A 23 -10.94 1.19 -13.97
N ARG A 24 -10.93 2.39 -13.39
CA ARG A 24 -10.92 3.64 -14.14
C ARG A 24 -9.49 4.15 -14.31
N LEU A 25 -9.03 4.29 -15.54
CA LEU A 25 -7.68 4.76 -15.83
C LEU A 25 -7.58 6.28 -15.67
N LYS A 26 -6.86 6.73 -14.63
CA LYS A 26 -6.56 8.15 -14.34
C LYS A 26 -5.18 8.24 -13.68
N PHE A 27 -4.48 9.34 -13.90
CA PHE A 27 -3.21 9.64 -13.23
C PHE A 27 -2.17 8.54 -13.41
N HIS A 28 -2.11 7.92 -14.58
CA HIS A 28 -1.23 6.76 -14.84
C HIS A 28 -1.48 5.61 -13.84
N ALA A 29 -2.73 5.46 -13.39
CA ALA A 29 -3.13 4.43 -12.42
C ALA A 29 -4.51 3.89 -12.77
N LEU A 30 -4.79 2.69 -12.32
CA LEU A 30 -6.18 2.22 -12.20
C LEU A 30 -6.74 2.78 -10.90
N THR A 31 -7.93 3.35 -10.97
CA THR A 31 -8.53 4.06 -9.85
C THR A 31 -9.96 3.61 -9.56
N GLY A 32 -10.38 3.82 -8.33
CA GLY A 32 -11.74 3.60 -7.88
C GLY A 32 -12.04 4.49 -6.69
N GLU A 33 -13.29 4.52 -6.29
CA GLU A 33 -13.74 5.32 -5.16
C GLU A 33 -14.54 4.45 -4.19
N ALA A 34 -14.29 4.64 -2.90
CA ALA A 34 -15.06 4.03 -1.82
C ALA A 34 -15.46 5.11 -0.83
N GLU A 35 -16.42 4.79 0.03
CA GLU A 35 -16.84 5.69 1.10
C GLU A 35 -16.78 4.94 2.42
N VAL A 36 -16.13 5.54 3.42
CA VAL A 36 -15.98 4.98 4.76
C VAL A 36 -16.28 6.07 5.77
N ASN A 37 -17.28 5.83 6.62
CA ASN A 37 -17.63 6.75 7.70
C ASN A 37 -17.87 8.19 7.20
N GLY A 38 -18.48 8.34 6.03
CA GLY A 38 -18.74 9.63 5.40
C GLY A 38 -17.56 10.23 4.65
N GLU A 39 -16.39 9.61 4.71
CA GLU A 39 -15.20 10.06 4.02
C GLU A 39 -15.03 9.34 2.67
N LYS A 40 -14.65 10.09 1.63
CA LYS A 40 -14.38 9.51 0.33
C LYS A 40 -12.92 9.06 0.27
N LEU A 41 -12.72 7.79 -0.10
CA LEU A 41 -11.41 7.23 -0.37
C LEU A 41 -11.19 7.07 -1.87
N PHE A 42 -10.07 7.62 -2.37
CA PHE A 42 -9.61 7.35 -3.71
C PHE A 42 -8.64 6.19 -3.68
N LEU A 43 -8.99 5.10 -4.36
CA LEU A 43 -8.18 3.89 -4.43
C LEU A 43 -7.36 3.93 -5.71
N MET A 44 -6.07 3.65 -5.61
CA MET A 44 -5.15 3.72 -6.75
C MET A 44 -4.22 2.52 -6.79
N LYS A 45 -4.07 1.98 -8.00
CA LYS A 45 -3.01 1.02 -8.34
C LYS A 45 -2.19 1.65 -9.46
N PRO A 46 -1.04 2.28 -9.17
CA PRO A 46 -0.20 2.87 -10.19
C PRO A 46 0.16 1.87 -11.28
N GLN A 47 0.06 2.29 -12.54
CA GLN A 47 0.39 1.46 -13.70
C GLN A 47 1.75 1.84 -14.30
N THR A 48 2.49 2.70 -13.62
CA THR A 48 3.87 3.05 -13.94
C THR A 48 4.81 1.92 -13.52
N TYR A 49 6.06 1.99 -13.96
CA TYR A 49 7.09 1.16 -13.33
C TYR A 49 7.20 1.54 -11.84
N MET A 50 7.62 0.58 -11.00
CA MET A 50 7.68 0.79 -9.55
C MET A 50 8.50 2.04 -9.18
N ASN A 51 9.62 2.28 -9.86
CA ASN A 51 10.48 3.44 -9.62
C ASN A 51 9.88 4.77 -10.12
N GLU A 52 8.67 4.75 -10.66
CA GLU A 52 7.93 5.93 -11.11
C GLU A 52 6.57 6.08 -10.41
N SER A 53 6.34 5.34 -9.33
CA SER A 53 5.07 5.37 -8.60
C SER A 53 4.70 6.76 -8.09
N GLY A 54 5.69 7.57 -7.75
CA GLY A 54 5.48 8.94 -7.27
C GLY A 54 4.81 9.86 -8.29
N LYS A 55 4.99 9.61 -9.58
CA LYS A 55 4.34 10.37 -10.65
C LYS A 55 2.81 10.24 -10.54
N ALA A 56 2.32 9.02 -10.42
CA ALA A 56 0.89 8.77 -10.31
C ALA A 56 0.32 9.39 -9.02
N VAL A 57 0.99 9.19 -7.90
CA VAL A 57 0.55 9.71 -6.61
C VAL A 57 0.53 11.24 -6.62
N HIS A 58 1.58 11.87 -7.14
CA HIS A 58 1.67 13.33 -7.22
C HIS A 58 0.54 13.93 -8.07
N GLU A 59 0.24 13.33 -9.21
CA GLU A 59 -0.83 13.82 -10.08
C GLU A 59 -2.19 13.77 -9.36
N ALA A 60 -2.49 12.68 -8.66
CA ALA A 60 -3.73 12.53 -7.91
C ALA A 60 -3.81 13.51 -6.75
N MET A 61 -2.73 13.68 -5.98
CA MET A 61 -2.68 14.65 -4.89
C MET A 61 -2.97 16.06 -5.38
N SER A 62 -2.36 16.45 -6.49
CA SER A 62 -2.54 17.79 -7.07
C SER A 62 -3.97 18.00 -7.55
N PHE A 63 -4.55 17.02 -8.22
CA PHE A 63 -5.90 17.12 -8.75
C PHE A 63 -6.96 17.21 -7.64
N TYR A 64 -6.88 16.35 -6.64
CA TYR A 64 -7.83 16.32 -5.54
C TYR A 64 -7.47 17.25 -4.37
N LYS A 65 -6.32 17.92 -4.46
CA LYS A 65 -5.81 18.82 -3.40
C LYS A 65 -5.71 18.11 -2.05
N VAL A 66 -5.17 16.89 -2.08
CA VAL A 66 -4.97 16.07 -0.90
C VAL A 66 -3.59 16.35 -0.31
N PRO A 67 -3.49 16.69 0.98
CA PRO A 67 -2.18 16.85 1.62
C PRO A 67 -1.47 15.51 1.80
N LEU A 68 -0.14 15.55 1.92
CA LEU A 68 0.69 14.34 1.99
C LEU A 68 0.30 13.42 3.14
N ASP A 69 -0.07 13.96 4.29
CA ASP A 69 -0.46 13.15 5.45
C ASP A 69 -1.81 12.47 5.31
N HIS A 70 -2.56 12.76 4.25
CA HIS A 70 -3.80 12.06 3.88
C HIS A 70 -3.59 11.04 2.76
N VAL A 71 -2.34 10.75 2.41
CA VAL A 71 -1.98 9.70 1.45
C VAL A 71 -1.54 8.46 2.21
N LEU A 72 -2.26 7.36 2.04
CA LEU A 72 -1.90 6.07 2.63
C LEU A 72 -1.31 5.18 1.55
N VAL A 73 -0.07 4.74 1.74
CA VAL A 73 0.61 3.85 0.80
C VAL A 73 0.68 2.44 1.38
N ILE A 74 0.29 1.47 0.59
CA ILE A 74 0.36 0.06 0.97
C ILE A 74 1.43 -0.60 0.09
N SER A 75 2.44 -1.18 0.72
CA SER A 75 3.61 -1.71 0.01
C SER A 75 4.12 -3.00 0.62
N ASP A 76 4.88 -3.75 -0.18
CA ASP A 76 5.64 -4.90 0.28
C ASP A 76 6.82 -4.46 1.15
N ASP A 77 7.25 -5.34 2.05
CA ASP A 77 8.41 -5.11 2.91
C ASP A 77 9.19 -6.41 3.10
N VAL A 78 10.44 -6.43 2.65
CA VAL A 78 11.32 -7.61 2.74
C VAL A 78 11.92 -7.80 4.14
N THR A 79 11.78 -6.82 5.03
CA THR A 79 12.30 -6.92 6.41
C THR A 79 11.30 -7.56 7.37
N LEU A 80 10.08 -7.76 6.93
CA LEU A 80 9.02 -8.40 7.72
C LEU A 80 8.76 -9.82 7.21
N ASP A 81 8.49 -10.73 8.15
CA ASP A 81 8.09 -12.09 7.79
C ASP A 81 6.79 -12.10 6.98
N VAL A 82 6.63 -13.09 6.12
CA VAL A 82 5.42 -13.27 5.34
C VAL A 82 4.21 -13.31 6.27
N GLY A 83 3.17 -12.56 5.94
CA GLY A 83 1.95 -12.53 6.73
C GLY A 83 1.93 -11.47 7.83
N ARG A 84 3.05 -10.80 8.10
CA ARG A 84 3.09 -9.69 9.06
C ARG A 84 2.70 -8.39 8.39
N ILE A 85 2.05 -7.51 9.14
CA ILE A 85 1.84 -6.13 8.70
C ILE A 85 2.47 -5.17 9.69
N ARG A 86 2.83 -3.99 9.21
CA ARG A 86 3.34 -2.91 10.04
C ARG A 86 2.84 -1.58 9.52
N ILE A 87 2.27 -0.78 10.40
CA ILE A 87 1.80 0.56 10.09
C ILE A 87 2.81 1.56 10.61
N ARG A 88 3.15 2.56 9.79
CA ARG A 88 4.02 3.67 10.16
C ARG A 88 3.36 4.98 9.73
N ARG A 89 3.50 6.01 10.56
CA ARG A 89 3.02 7.37 10.24
C ARG A 89 3.92 8.04 9.19
N SER A 90 5.20 7.72 9.20
CA SER A 90 6.22 8.30 8.33
C SER A 90 7.43 7.38 8.29
N GLY A 91 8.43 7.71 7.50
CA GLY A 91 9.70 7.01 7.50
C GLY A 91 10.37 6.93 6.14
N SER A 92 11.58 6.38 6.13
CA SER A 92 12.38 6.21 4.92
C SER A 92 11.80 5.13 4.01
N ALA A 93 12.32 5.05 2.79
CA ALA A 93 11.92 4.07 1.81
C ALA A 93 12.39 2.64 2.13
N GLY A 94 13.44 2.49 2.94
CA GLY A 94 13.98 1.19 3.31
C GLY A 94 14.42 0.33 2.11
N GLY A 95 14.87 0.96 1.02
CA GLY A 95 15.26 0.27 -0.21
C GLY A 95 14.13 0.01 -1.20
N HIS A 96 12.88 0.30 -0.84
CA HIS A 96 11.73 0.13 -1.75
C HIS A 96 11.69 1.25 -2.79
N ASN A 97 11.83 0.91 -4.07
CA ASN A 97 11.93 1.90 -5.15
C ASN A 97 10.66 2.74 -5.32
N GLY A 98 9.49 2.15 -5.13
CA GLY A 98 8.22 2.87 -5.19
C GLY A 98 8.12 3.93 -4.10
N LEU A 99 8.49 3.59 -2.86
CA LEU A 99 8.51 4.54 -1.75
C LEU A 99 9.54 5.65 -1.97
N LYS A 100 10.72 5.33 -2.50
CA LYS A 100 11.73 6.34 -2.84
C LYS A 100 11.19 7.38 -3.80
N ASP A 101 10.49 6.93 -4.82
CA ASP A 101 9.96 7.83 -5.85
C ASP A 101 8.82 8.71 -5.29
N ILE A 102 7.94 8.13 -4.47
CA ILE A 102 6.88 8.89 -3.80
C ILE A 102 7.47 9.96 -2.89
N ILE A 103 8.47 9.60 -2.07
CA ILE A 103 9.16 10.55 -1.19
C ILE A 103 9.76 11.69 -2.01
N ALA A 104 10.44 11.38 -3.11
CA ALA A 104 11.10 12.37 -3.95
C ALA A 104 10.11 13.32 -4.63
N LYS A 105 8.97 12.82 -5.10
CA LYS A 105 8.03 13.58 -5.92
C LYS A 105 6.86 14.21 -5.16
N CYS A 106 6.54 13.70 -3.98
CA CYS A 106 5.32 14.08 -3.27
C CYS A 106 5.57 14.95 -2.03
N GLY A 107 6.80 15.36 -1.77
CA GLY A 107 7.09 16.33 -0.72
C GLY A 107 7.69 15.76 0.56
N GLY A 108 8.15 14.51 0.55
CA GLY A 108 8.90 13.95 1.67
C GLY A 108 8.34 12.66 2.24
N GLU A 109 8.76 12.35 3.46
CA GLU A 109 8.49 11.08 4.14
C GLU A 109 7.21 11.10 5.00
N GLY A 110 6.50 12.22 5.05
CA GLY A 110 5.40 12.47 5.99
C GLY A 110 4.04 11.90 5.57
N PHE A 111 4.00 10.69 5.08
CA PHE A 111 2.76 10.00 4.74
C PHE A 111 2.66 8.65 5.46
N PRO A 112 1.46 8.27 5.92
CA PRO A 112 1.26 6.97 6.53
C PRO A 112 1.40 5.84 5.53
N ARG A 113 1.83 4.67 6.02
CA ARG A 113 2.00 3.48 5.19
C ARG A 113 1.67 2.22 5.96
N ILE A 114 1.11 1.26 5.24
CA ILE A 114 0.94 -0.10 5.72
C ILE A 114 1.92 -0.98 4.94
N LYS A 115 2.79 -1.66 5.66
CA LYS A 115 3.79 -2.55 5.08
C LYS A 115 3.35 -3.99 5.26
N LEU A 116 3.36 -4.76 4.17
CA LEU A 116 3.07 -6.19 4.21
C LEU A 116 4.36 -6.97 4.05
N GLY A 117 4.64 -7.84 5.00
CA GLY A 117 5.82 -8.69 4.97
C GLY A 117 5.75 -9.70 3.83
N VAL A 118 6.83 -9.73 3.05
CA VAL A 118 7.01 -10.70 1.96
C VAL A 118 8.19 -11.63 2.20
N GLY A 119 8.79 -11.53 3.38
CA GLY A 119 9.90 -12.35 3.82
C GLY A 119 11.27 -11.79 3.43
N LYS A 120 12.27 -12.20 4.20
CA LYS A 120 13.65 -11.81 3.94
C LYS A 120 14.14 -12.43 2.63
N PRO A 121 14.94 -11.70 1.84
CA PRO A 121 15.48 -12.25 0.60
C PRO A 121 16.34 -13.48 0.86
N GLU A 122 16.05 -14.57 0.15
CA GLU A 122 16.87 -15.79 0.12
C GLU A 122 17.96 -15.70 -0.96
N TYR A 123 17.83 -14.73 -1.87
CA TYR A 123 18.74 -14.46 -2.98
C TYR A 123 18.70 -12.96 -3.30
N GLU A 124 19.22 -12.53 -4.44
CA GLU A 124 19.24 -11.10 -4.78
C GLU A 124 17.88 -10.45 -4.59
N MET A 125 17.86 -9.27 -3.95
CA MET A 125 16.60 -8.60 -3.54
C MET A 125 15.66 -8.36 -4.72
N ILE A 126 16.16 -7.95 -5.88
CA ILE A 126 15.33 -7.71 -7.06
C ILE A 126 14.62 -8.99 -7.48
N ASP A 127 15.36 -10.09 -7.57
CA ASP A 127 14.79 -11.38 -7.95
C ASP A 127 13.79 -11.89 -6.91
N TRP A 128 14.06 -11.64 -5.63
CA TRP A 128 13.17 -12.01 -4.54
C TRP A 128 11.82 -11.31 -4.63
N VAL A 129 11.79 -9.97 -4.78
CA VAL A 129 10.52 -9.24 -4.85
C VAL A 129 9.74 -9.49 -6.12
N LEU A 130 10.41 -9.92 -7.20
CA LEU A 130 9.76 -10.31 -8.45
C LEU A 130 9.35 -11.78 -8.49
N SER A 131 9.72 -12.57 -7.49
CA SER A 131 9.39 -14.00 -7.45
C SER A 131 7.91 -14.22 -7.08
N ALA A 132 7.36 -15.34 -7.56
CA ALA A 132 6.01 -15.74 -7.19
C ALA A 132 5.95 -16.22 -5.75
N PHE A 133 4.80 -16.07 -5.11
CA PHE A 133 4.55 -16.66 -3.81
C PHE A 133 4.42 -18.17 -3.92
N ARG A 134 5.00 -18.90 -2.97
CA ARG A 134 4.70 -20.32 -2.76
C ARG A 134 3.28 -20.43 -2.17
N ASP A 135 2.62 -21.56 -2.30
CA ASP A 135 1.23 -21.75 -1.87
C ASP A 135 0.97 -21.30 -0.43
N LYS A 136 1.85 -21.72 0.50
CA LYS A 136 1.75 -21.31 1.90
C LYS A 136 1.90 -19.80 2.06
N ASP A 137 2.85 -19.19 1.38
CA ASP A 137 3.09 -17.76 1.43
C ASP A 137 1.90 -16.99 0.86
N ALA A 138 1.28 -17.49 -0.21
CA ALA A 138 0.08 -16.88 -0.79
C ALA A 138 -1.07 -16.82 0.22
N GLU A 139 -1.33 -17.90 0.96
CA GLU A 139 -2.36 -17.91 2.00
C GLU A 139 -2.08 -16.88 3.09
N GLU A 140 -0.83 -16.80 3.55
CA GLU A 140 -0.42 -15.86 4.58
C GLU A 140 -0.52 -14.40 4.10
N ILE A 141 -0.16 -14.13 2.84
CA ILE A 141 -0.25 -12.76 2.31
C ILE A 141 -1.71 -12.33 2.10
N PHE A 142 -2.59 -13.24 1.71
CA PHE A 142 -4.02 -12.92 1.62
C PHE A 142 -4.62 -12.65 2.99
N ALA A 143 -4.24 -13.40 4.02
CA ALA A 143 -4.66 -13.13 5.39
C ALA A 143 -4.15 -11.77 5.88
N ALA A 144 -2.90 -11.45 5.57
CA ALA A 144 -2.31 -10.14 5.90
C ALA A 144 -3.01 -9.01 5.14
N ALA A 145 -3.37 -9.22 3.87
CA ALA A 145 -4.11 -8.24 3.07
C ALA A 145 -5.48 -7.93 3.68
N LYS A 146 -6.19 -8.94 4.17
CA LYS A 146 -7.47 -8.73 4.87
C LYS A 146 -7.28 -7.94 6.16
N LYS A 147 -6.24 -8.26 6.93
CA LYS A 147 -5.90 -7.51 8.14
C LYS A 147 -5.53 -6.05 7.81
N ALA A 148 -4.81 -5.84 6.71
CA ALA A 148 -4.49 -4.50 6.24
C ALA A 148 -5.75 -3.73 5.82
N CYS A 149 -6.75 -4.39 5.23
CA CYS A 149 -8.03 -3.76 4.93
C CYS A 149 -8.74 -3.27 6.19
N ASP A 150 -8.73 -4.06 7.25
CA ASP A 150 -9.28 -3.65 8.55
C ASP A 150 -8.51 -2.46 9.11
N ALA A 151 -7.20 -2.44 8.93
CA ALA A 151 -6.36 -1.32 9.36
C ALA A 151 -6.67 -0.03 8.57
N VAL A 152 -6.96 -0.13 7.27
CA VAL A 152 -7.40 1.03 6.48
C VAL A 152 -8.67 1.64 7.06
N GLU A 153 -9.66 0.80 7.38
CA GLU A 153 -10.91 1.25 8.01
C GLU A 153 -10.64 1.95 9.34
N GLU A 154 -9.77 1.38 10.16
CA GLU A 154 -9.42 1.97 11.46
C GLU A 154 -8.69 3.30 11.31
N ILE A 155 -7.79 3.43 10.34
CA ILE A 155 -7.09 4.68 10.05
C ILE A 155 -8.09 5.79 9.69
N VAL A 156 -9.05 5.47 8.84
CA VAL A 156 -10.07 6.46 8.42
C VAL A 156 -10.97 6.85 9.57
N LYS A 157 -11.39 5.89 10.39
CA LYS A 157 -12.34 6.14 11.51
C LYS A 157 -11.68 6.77 12.72
N SER A 158 -10.49 6.34 13.09
CA SER A 158 -9.89 6.63 14.40
C SER A 158 -8.46 7.19 14.33
N GLY A 159 -7.87 7.25 13.14
CA GLY A 159 -6.52 7.77 12.94
C GLY A 159 -5.42 6.72 12.96
N VAL A 160 -4.24 7.15 12.53
CA VAL A 160 -3.07 6.27 12.35
C VAL A 160 -2.56 5.73 13.68
N ASP A 161 -2.54 6.54 14.73
CA ASP A 161 -1.98 6.12 16.03
C ASP A 161 -2.76 4.96 16.64
N LYS A 162 -4.08 5.01 16.58
CA LYS A 162 -4.90 3.90 17.07
C LYS A 162 -4.70 2.65 16.24
N ALA A 163 -4.63 2.78 14.93
CA ALA A 163 -4.36 1.65 14.05
C ALA A 163 -2.98 1.03 14.33
N MET A 164 -1.97 1.85 14.59
CA MET A 164 -0.64 1.35 14.98
C MET A 164 -0.70 0.53 16.27
N ASN A 165 -1.42 1.01 17.26
CA ASN A 165 -1.59 0.29 18.55
C ASN A 165 -2.29 -1.05 18.35
N ASP A 166 -3.31 -1.10 17.51
CA ASP A 166 -4.15 -2.28 17.33
C ASP A 166 -3.51 -3.33 16.41
N TYR A 167 -2.73 -2.91 15.40
CA TYR A 167 -2.28 -3.79 14.33
C TYR A 167 -0.77 -4.06 14.29
N ASN A 168 0.07 -3.31 15.02
CA ASN A 168 1.53 -3.52 15.04
C ASN A 168 2.01 -4.59 16.03
N ARG A 169 1.15 -5.42 16.49
CA ARG A 169 1.46 -6.44 17.49
C ARG A 169 2.20 -7.63 16.91
#